data_d934fa97ca1c8eb515099013d6857d73
#
_entry.id   d934fa97ca1c8eb515099013d6857d73
#
_cell.length_a   1.000
_cell.length_b   1.000
_cell.length_c   1.000
_cell.angle_alpha   90.00
_cell.angle_beta   90.00
_cell.angle_gamma   90.00
#
_symmetry.space_group_name_H-M   'P 1'
#
loop_
_entity.id
_entity.type
_entity.pdbx_description
1 polymer ?
#
loop_
_entity_poly.entity_id
_entity_poly.type
_entity_poly.pdbx_seq_one_letter_code
_entity_poly.pdbx_strand_id
1 'polypeptide(L)'
;MEIQTVDFNVWPKGEFNADYAQLFTGNSYLADVGGGVHNVTFEPGCRNNWHIHHKAVQVLICVSGRGWYQEWGKEAVELKPGVVIAIPAEVKHWHGAAKDSWLEHLSYHKDVQDGASNEWQEAVSDEEYNKLK
;
A
#
# COMPACT_ATOMS: atom_id res chain seq x y z
N MET A 1 -14.78 34.63 18.70
CA MET A 1 -14.16 34.17 17.46
C MET A 1 -14.37 32.65 17.32
N GLU A 2 -14.86 32.26 16.20
CA GLU A 2 -15.04 30.83 15.91
C GLU A 2 -13.76 30.26 15.32
N ILE A 3 -13.34 29.13 15.86
CA ILE A 3 -12.17 28.40 15.32
C ILE A 3 -12.70 27.28 14.45
N GLN A 4 -12.31 27.30 13.19
CA GLN A 4 -12.69 26.21 12.28
C GLN A 4 -11.78 25.01 12.52
N THR A 5 -12.39 23.85 12.58
CA THR A 5 -11.64 22.60 12.66
C THR A 5 -11.23 22.16 11.25
N VAL A 6 -10.10 21.48 11.19
CA VAL A 6 -9.58 20.94 9.93
C VAL A 6 -9.78 19.42 9.95
N ASP A 7 -10.37 18.90 8.87
CA ASP A 7 -10.44 17.46 8.69
C ASP A 7 -9.16 16.99 7.98
N PHE A 8 -8.32 16.26 8.70
CA PHE A 8 -7.05 15.77 8.18
C PHE A 8 -7.18 14.48 7.40
N ASN A 9 -8.35 13.85 7.41
CA ASN A 9 -8.61 12.64 6.64
C ASN A 9 -9.54 12.98 5.47
N VAL A 10 -8.99 13.65 4.48
CA VAL A 10 -9.77 14.20 3.36
C VAL A 10 -9.85 13.24 2.16
N TRP A 11 -9.15 12.11 2.20
CA TRP A 11 -9.06 11.21 1.05
C TRP A 11 -10.18 10.18 1.07
N PRO A 12 -10.91 10.00 -0.04
CA PRO A 12 -11.98 9.00 -0.09
C PRO A 12 -11.40 7.59 -0.05
N LYS A 13 -12.13 6.70 0.62
CA LYS A 13 -11.78 5.27 0.63
C LYS A 13 -11.92 4.67 -0.77
N GLY A 14 -12.93 5.11 -1.51
CA GLY A 14 -13.23 4.56 -2.82
C GLY A 14 -13.99 3.24 -2.72
N GLU A 15 -13.98 2.52 -3.83
CA GLU A 15 -14.74 1.29 -3.97
C GLU A 15 -13.87 0.07 -3.73
N PHE A 16 -14.53 -1.07 -3.45
CA PHE A 16 -13.82 -2.34 -3.31
C PHE A 16 -12.96 -2.58 -4.55
N ASN A 17 -11.71 -2.98 -4.30
CA ASN A 17 -10.69 -3.18 -5.34
C ASN A 17 -10.91 -4.53 -6.05
N ALA A 18 -12.00 -4.62 -6.80
CA ALA A 18 -12.44 -5.87 -7.42
C ALA A 18 -11.46 -6.36 -8.50
N ASP A 19 -10.88 -5.44 -9.25
CA ASP A 19 -10.02 -5.78 -10.40
C ASP A 19 -8.76 -6.52 -9.97
N TYR A 20 -8.27 -6.25 -8.76
CA TYR A 20 -7.04 -6.84 -8.22
C TYR A 20 -7.28 -7.74 -7.03
N ALA A 21 -8.55 -8.08 -6.72
CA ALA A 21 -8.91 -8.79 -5.49
C ALA A 21 -8.16 -10.11 -5.35
N GLN A 22 -7.93 -10.84 -6.45
CA GLN A 22 -7.22 -12.12 -6.42
C GLN A 22 -5.71 -11.99 -6.14
N LEU A 23 -5.18 -10.77 -6.18
CA LEU A 23 -3.77 -10.47 -5.91
C LEU A 23 -3.56 -9.96 -4.48
N PHE A 24 -4.61 -10.03 -3.67
CA PHE A 24 -4.60 -9.62 -2.27
C PHE A 24 -5.13 -10.74 -1.39
N THR A 25 -4.64 -10.81 -0.17
CA THR A 25 -5.29 -11.55 0.92
C THR A 25 -6.08 -10.51 1.72
N GLY A 26 -7.40 -10.74 1.86
CA GLY A 26 -8.27 -9.77 2.51
C GLY A 26 -8.84 -8.73 1.56
N ASN A 27 -9.48 -7.71 2.10
CA ASN A 27 -10.21 -6.73 1.33
C ASN A 27 -9.49 -5.37 1.31
N SER A 28 -9.41 -4.79 0.13
CA SER A 28 -8.85 -3.45 -0.06
C SER A 28 -9.78 -2.59 -0.89
N TYR A 29 -9.56 -1.27 -0.83
CA TYR A 29 -10.36 -0.27 -1.50
C TYR A 29 -9.44 0.68 -2.24
N LEU A 30 -9.90 1.18 -3.38
CA LEU A 30 -9.08 2.01 -4.26
C LEU A 30 -9.88 3.22 -4.70
N ALA A 31 -9.27 4.39 -4.59
CA ALA A 31 -9.83 5.64 -5.09
C ALA A 31 -8.78 6.36 -5.93
N ASP A 32 -9.15 6.74 -7.15
CA ASP A 32 -8.36 7.65 -7.97
C ASP A 32 -8.66 9.07 -7.49
N VAL A 33 -7.65 9.76 -6.97
CA VAL A 33 -7.82 11.12 -6.43
C VAL A 33 -7.27 12.20 -7.36
N GLY A 34 -6.89 11.82 -8.58
CA GLY A 34 -6.38 12.73 -9.58
C GLY A 34 -4.86 12.84 -9.58
N GLY A 35 -4.33 13.40 -10.66
CA GLY A 35 -2.88 13.65 -10.76
C GLY A 35 -2.01 12.40 -10.78
N GLY A 36 -2.57 11.25 -11.10
CA GLY A 36 -1.83 9.98 -11.05
C GLY A 36 -1.70 9.41 -9.65
N VAL A 37 -2.41 9.98 -8.68
CA VAL A 37 -2.36 9.55 -7.27
C VAL A 37 -3.58 8.71 -6.94
N HIS A 38 -3.38 7.61 -6.24
CA HIS A 38 -4.44 6.75 -5.74
C HIS A 38 -4.39 6.72 -4.22
N ASN A 39 -5.58 6.64 -3.61
CA ASN A 39 -5.68 6.34 -2.19
C ASN A 39 -6.06 4.88 -2.03
N VAL A 40 -5.24 4.12 -1.32
CA VAL A 40 -5.45 2.69 -1.13
C VAL A 40 -5.71 2.44 0.35
N THR A 41 -6.81 1.74 0.63
CA THR A 41 -7.22 1.44 2.01
C THR A 41 -7.30 -0.08 2.17
N PHE A 42 -6.67 -0.58 3.22
CA PHE A 42 -6.61 -2.00 3.53
C PHE A 42 -7.36 -2.26 4.83
N GLU A 43 -8.24 -3.26 4.83
CA GLU A 43 -8.84 -3.76 6.08
C GLU A 43 -7.78 -4.46 6.93
N PRO A 44 -8.00 -4.61 8.24
CA PRO A 44 -7.05 -5.34 9.09
C PRO A 44 -6.73 -6.72 8.51
N GLY A 45 -5.47 -7.05 8.46
CA GLY A 45 -4.99 -8.32 7.91
C GLY A 45 -4.82 -8.35 6.40
N CYS A 46 -5.29 -7.35 5.69
CA CYS A 46 -5.19 -7.31 4.23
C CYS A 46 -3.78 -6.95 3.79
N ARG A 47 -3.26 -7.70 2.82
CA ARG A 47 -1.97 -7.42 2.20
C ARG A 47 -1.98 -7.85 0.75
N ASN A 48 -1.17 -7.20 -0.08
CA ASN A 48 -1.02 -7.66 -1.46
C ASN A 48 0.02 -8.79 -1.54
N ASN A 49 0.00 -9.48 -2.68
CA ASN A 49 0.98 -10.52 -2.96
C ASN A 49 2.37 -9.91 -3.14
N TRP A 50 3.39 -10.73 -3.01
CA TRP A 50 4.73 -10.35 -3.46
C TRP A 50 4.67 -9.92 -4.91
N HIS A 51 5.33 -8.83 -5.25
CA HIS A 51 5.33 -8.32 -6.62
C HIS A 51 6.55 -7.42 -6.88
N ILE A 52 6.76 -7.16 -8.17
CA ILE A 52 7.87 -6.35 -8.65
C ILE A 52 7.33 -5.31 -9.62
N HIS A 53 7.77 -4.06 -9.47
CA HIS A 53 7.51 -3.03 -10.46
C HIS A 53 8.76 -2.91 -11.34
N HIS A 54 8.62 -3.26 -12.62
CA HIS A 54 9.71 -3.13 -13.57
C HIS A 54 9.71 -1.74 -14.18
N LYS A 55 10.87 -1.07 -14.14
CA LYS A 55 11.10 0.24 -14.78
C LYS A 55 10.23 1.36 -14.23
N ALA A 56 9.85 1.27 -12.98
CA ALA A 56 9.09 2.32 -12.29
C ALA A 56 9.35 2.24 -10.80
N VAL A 57 9.30 3.39 -10.13
CA VAL A 57 9.37 3.51 -8.68
C VAL A 57 7.96 3.78 -8.17
N GLN A 58 7.53 3.06 -7.15
CA GLN A 58 6.26 3.34 -6.49
C GLN A 58 6.52 4.07 -5.17
N VAL A 59 5.77 5.14 -4.94
CA VAL A 59 5.86 5.89 -3.68
C VAL A 59 4.59 5.65 -2.88
N LEU A 60 4.76 5.30 -1.60
CA LEU A 60 3.68 5.17 -0.62
C LEU A 60 3.79 6.32 0.37
N ILE A 61 2.68 7.00 0.62
CA ILE A 61 2.59 8.05 1.64
C ILE A 61 1.51 7.62 2.62
N CYS A 62 1.92 7.20 3.82
CA CYS A 62 0.98 6.68 4.81
C CYS A 62 0.19 7.80 5.45
N VAL A 63 -1.14 7.66 5.44
CA VAL A 63 -2.09 8.68 5.87
C VAL A 63 -2.70 8.34 7.21
N SER A 64 -3.17 7.10 7.39
CA SER A 64 -3.79 6.68 8.65
C SER A 64 -3.65 5.19 8.85
N GLY A 65 -3.82 4.76 10.10
CA GLY A 65 -3.72 3.37 10.46
C GLY A 65 -2.29 2.90 10.63
N ARG A 66 -2.11 1.59 10.52
CA ARG A 66 -0.82 0.96 10.73
C ARG A 66 -0.67 -0.26 9.84
N GLY A 67 0.53 -0.51 9.34
CA GLY A 67 0.79 -1.64 8.47
C GLY A 67 2.26 -1.94 8.30
N TRP A 68 2.57 -2.70 7.25
CA TRP A 68 3.89 -3.23 7.00
C TRP A 68 4.29 -3.11 5.53
N TYR A 69 5.57 -2.89 5.30
CA TYR A 69 6.23 -2.99 4.00
C TYR A 69 7.43 -3.91 4.17
N GLN A 70 7.62 -4.84 3.24
CA GLN A 70 8.75 -5.76 3.31
C GLN A 70 9.33 -6.03 1.94
N GLU A 71 10.65 -5.90 1.83
CA GLU A 71 11.41 -6.34 0.65
C GLU A 71 11.87 -7.77 0.88
N TRP A 72 11.90 -8.54 -0.19
CA TRP A 72 12.31 -9.94 -0.14
C TRP A 72 13.68 -10.09 0.49
N GLY A 73 13.80 -10.96 1.49
CA GLY A 73 15.05 -11.22 2.18
C GLY A 73 15.41 -10.20 3.27
N LYS A 74 14.52 -9.24 3.55
CA LYS A 74 14.76 -8.22 4.57
C LYS A 74 13.66 -8.24 5.61
N GLU A 75 13.90 -7.54 6.72
CA GLU A 75 12.88 -7.38 7.76
C GLU A 75 11.80 -6.42 7.31
N ALA A 76 10.58 -6.63 7.81
CA ALA A 76 9.46 -5.75 7.54
C ALA A 76 9.66 -4.40 8.23
N VAL A 77 9.21 -3.33 7.55
CA VAL A 77 9.27 -1.95 8.04
C VAL A 77 7.84 -1.54 8.40
N GLU A 78 7.67 -0.96 9.57
CA GLU A 78 6.35 -0.48 10.00
C GLU A 78 5.90 0.74 9.20
N LEU A 79 4.65 0.68 8.74
CA LEU A 79 3.98 1.82 8.10
C LEU A 79 3.02 2.46 9.10
N LYS A 80 3.14 3.76 9.27
CA LYS A 80 2.27 4.57 10.14
C LYS A 80 2.17 5.98 9.56
N PRO A 81 1.21 6.81 10.01
CA PRO A 81 1.03 8.13 9.43
C PRO A 81 2.31 8.94 9.39
N GLY A 82 2.59 9.52 8.23
CA GLY A 82 3.79 10.32 7.99
C GLY A 82 4.98 9.55 7.42
N VAL A 83 4.91 8.22 7.39
CA VAL A 83 5.97 7.42 6.76
C VAL A 83 5.82 7.47 5.24
N VAL A 84 6.91 7.74 4.55
CA VAL A 84 6.98 7.75 3.09
C VAL A 84 8.00 6.72 2.66
N ILE A 85 7.57 5.81 1.78
CA ILE A 85 8.44 4.78 1.22
C ILE A 85 8.54 4.98 -0.28
N ALA A 86 9.75 5.09 -0.80
CA ALA A 86 10.00 5.02 -2.24
C ALA A 86 10.47 3.59 -2.53
N ILE A 87 9.62 2.80 -3.15
CA ILE A 87 9.92 1.41 -3.46
C ILE A 87 10.74 1.38 -4.76
N PRO A 88 12.00 0.96 -4.71
CA PRO A 88 12.85 0.95 -5.90
C PRO A 88 12.29 0.04 -6.98
N ALA A 89 12.55 0.38 -8.24
CA ALA A 89 12.26 -0.51 -9.35
C ALA A 89 13.01 -1.84 -9.17
N GLU A 90 12.43 -2.90 -9.68
CA GLU A 90 13.02 -4.26 -9.72
C GLU A 90 13.13 -4.94 -8.34
N VAL A 91 12.52 -4.39 -7.30
CA VAL A 91 12.56 -4.97 -5.95
C VAL A 91 11.29 -5.77 -5.69
N LYS A 92 11.44 -7.04 -5.33
CA LYS A 92 10.33 -7.90 -4.90
C LYS A 92 9.90 -7.48 -3.50
N HIS A 93 8.62 -7.12 -3.36
CA HIS A 93 8.10 -6.57 -2.11
C HIS A 93 6.61 -6.84 -1.96
N TRP A 94 6.10 -6.55 -0.78
CA TRP A 94 4.65 -6.47 -0.50
C TRP A 94 4.41 -5.37 0.53
N HIS A 95 3.16 -4.93 0.64
CA HIS A 95 2.72 -4.07 1.72
C HIS A 95 1.27 -4.36 2.07
N GLY A 96 0.86 -3.91 3.25
CA GLY A 96 -0.49 -4.15 3.71
C GLY A 96 -0.71 -3.65 5.12
N ALA A 97 -1.94 -3.88 5.60
CA ALA A 97 -2.35 -3.49 6.95
C ALA A 97 -1.77 -4.43 8.00
N ALA A 98 -1.63 -3.92 9.22
CA ALA A 98 -1.38 -4.78 10.37
C ALA A 98 -2.62 -5.64 10.65
N LYS A 99 -2.45 -6.72 11.39
CA LYS A 99 -3.57 -7.64 11.66
C LYS A 99 -4.65 -7.04 12.55
N ASP A 100 -4.34 -5.98 13.28
CA ASP A 100 -5.25 -5.32 14.21
C ASP A 100 -5.55 -3.85 13.84
N SER A 101 -5.24 -3.44 12.62
CA SER A 101 -5.45 -2.04 12.20
C SER A 101 -5.76 -1.96 10.72
N TRP A 102 -6.59 -0.99 10.35
CA TRP A 102 -6.69 -0.54 8.96
C TRP A 102 -5.39 0.17 8.56
N LEU A 103 -5.14 0.23 7.27
CA LEU A 103 -4.05 1.05 6.71
C LEU A 103 -4.59 1.85 5.53
N GLU A 104 -4.27 3.13 5.48
CA GLU A 104 -4.59 3.99 4.36
C GLU A 104 -3.31 4.67 3.89
N HIS A 105 -3.03 4.62 2.59
CA HIS A 105 -1.90 5.33 2.03
C HIS A 105 -2.22 5.89 0.64
N LEU A 106 -1.60 7.03 0.33
CA LEU A 106 -1.56 7.52 -1.04
C LEU A 106 -0.45 6.79 -1.79
N SER A 107 -0.62 6.62 -3.09
CA SER A 107 0.35 5.94 -3.94
C SER A 107 0.44 6.60 -5.29
N TYR A 108 1.65 6.71 -5.81
CA TYR A 108 1.89 7.14 -7.18
C TYR A 108 3.19 6.51 -7.69
N HIS A 109 3.36 6.52 -9.00
CA HIS A 109 4.57 6.04 -9.64
C HIS A 109 5.40 7.21 -10.16
N LYS A 110 6.72 7.08 -10.09
CA LYS A 110 7.65 8.06 -10.66
C LYS A 110 8.75 7.32 -11.41
N ASP A 111 9.53 8.07 -12.17
CA ASP A 111 10.66 7.53 -12.96
C ASP A 111 10.21 6.37 -13.84
N VAL A 112 9.01 6.50 -14.42
CA VAL A 112 8.42 5.45 -15.26
C VAL A 112 9.08 5.48 -16.62
N GLN A 113 9.65 4.34 -17.02
CA GLN A 113 10.34 4.19 -18.31
C GLN A 113 9.46 3.41 -19.29
N ASP A 114 9.82 3.46 -20.57
CA ASP A 114 9.14 2.69 -21.60
C ASP A 114 9.23 1.20 -21.28
N GLY A 115 8.12 0.50 -21.40
CA GLY A 115 8.04 -0.91 -21.10
C GLY A 115 7.85 -1.23 -19.62
N ALA A 116 7.51 -0.23 -18.80
CA ALA A 116 7.20 -0.47 -17.39
C ALA A 116 6.04 -1.46 -17.25
N SER A 117 6.16 -2.35 -16.29
CA SER A 117 5.17 -3.39 -16.03
C SER A 117 5.21 -3.83 -14.57
N ASN A 118 4.15 -4.54 -14.16
CA ASN A 118 4.09 -5.14 -12.84
C ASN A 118 4.16 -6.65 -12.98
N GLU A 119 4.95 -7.29 -12.15
CA GLU A 119 5.05 -8.74 -12.11
C GLU A 119 4.51 -9.21 -10.76
N TRP A 120 3.37 -9.91 -10.79
CA TRP A 120 2.73 -10.44 -9.58
C TRP A 120 3.24 -11.85 -9.31
N GLN A 121 3.51 -12.14 -8.04
CA GLN A 121 4.05 -13.41 -7.60
C GLN A 121 3.20 -13.99 -6.48
N GLU A 122 3.77 -14.84 -5.63
CA GLU A 122 3.03 -15.58 -4.63
C GLU A 122 2.43 -14.68 -3.54
N ALA A 123 1.40 -15.19 -2.89
CA ALA A 123 0.83 -14.54 -1.71
C ALA A 123 1.83 -14.54 -0.56
N VAL A 124 1.71 -13.55 0.32
CA VAL A 124 2.44 -13.54 1.59
C VAL A 124 1.79 -14.58 2.49
N SER A 125 2.54 -15.58 2.92
CA SER A 125 1.98 -16.67 3.73
C SER A 125 1.50 -16.16 5.09
N ASP A 126 0.45 -16.81 5.60
CA ASP A 126 -0.04 -16.51 6.95
C ASP A 126 1.05 -16.71 7.99
N GLU A 127 1.90 -17.73 7.80
CA GLU A 127 3.01 -18.00 8.73
C GLU A 127 3.96 -16.82 8.83
N GLU A 128 4.38 -16.26 7.69
CA GLU A 128 5.28 -15.10 7.69
C GLU A 128 4.59 -13.85 8.21
N TYR A 129 3.36 -13.62 7.74
CA TYR A 129 2.60 -12.44 8.12
C TYR A 129 2.33 -12.41 9.62
N ASN A 130 1.98 -13.54 10.21
CA ASN A 130 1.62 -13.62 11.63
C ASN A 130 2.81 -13.44 12.57
N LYS A 131 4.04 -13.46 12.08
CA LYS A 131 5.22 -13.09 12.87
C LYS A 131 5.31 -11.59 13.12
N LEU A 132 4.61 -10.79 12.33
CA LEU A 132 4.60 -9.33 12.45
C LEU A 132 3.61 -8.89 13.54
N LYS A 133 3.94 -7.80 14.20
CA LYS A 133 3.12 -7.25 15.27
C LYS A 133 2.25 -6.13 14.73
#